data_6c2fe5f5fcb0b8cd1b8aab14d393b4e4
#
_entry.id   6c2fe5f5fcb0b8cd1b8aab14d393b4e4
#
_cell.length_a   1.000
_cell.length_b   1.000
_cell.length_c   1.000
_cell.angle_alpha   90.00
_cell.angle_beta   90.00
_cell.angle_gamma   90.00
#
_symmetry.space_group_name_H-M   'P 1'
#
loop_
_entity.id
_entity.type
_entity.pdbx_description
1 polymer ?
#
loop_
_entity_poly.entity_id
_entity_poly.type
_entity_poly.pdbx_seq_one_letter_code
_entity_poly.pdbx_strand_id
1 'polypeptide(L)'
;MTVFPTAGHLASWAGRCPGNNITGGKRRSGKPTKGNRWLADVLTECAWAAARSRDTYLAAQFWRLARRIGKKKAAIAVGHSILVICWYLLDGDCDYHDLGGDFFIRRDSDRARQRAVAQLQALGYQVSLQPAA
;
A
#
# COMPACT_ATOMS: atom_id res chain seq x y z
N MET A 1 -17.01 15.64 -5.15
CA MET A 1 -16.18 15.96 -3.94
C MET A 1 -15.72 17.43 -3.91
N THR A 2 -16.67 18.36 -3.78
CA THR A 2 -16.38 19.83 -3.87
C THR A 2 -15.48 20.37 -2.76
N VAL A 3 -15.55 19.80 -1.54
CA VAL A 3 -14.76 20.26 -0.37
C VAL A 3 -13.29 19.83 -0.47
N PHE A 4 -13.01 18.70 -1.12
CA PHE A 4 -11.65 18.17 -1.28
C PHE A 4 -11.31 18.06 -2.76
N PRO A 5 -10.64 19.07 -3.35
CA PRO A 5 -10.36 19.09 -4.80
C PRO A 5 -9.49 17.93 -5.30
N THR A 6 -8.75 17.28 -4.41
CA THR A 6 -7.95 16.08 -4.74
C THR A 6 -7.94 15.08 -3.59
N ALA A 7 -7.67 13.82 -3.91
CA ALA A 7 -7.49 12.76 -2.91
C ALA A 7 -6.39 13.12 -1.88
N GLY A 8 -5.37 13.86 -2.31
CA GLY A 8 -4.29 14.33 -1.43
C GLY A 8 -4.78 15.33 -0.38
N HIS A 9 -5.70 16.22 -0.72
CA HIS A 9 -6.30 17.15 0.25
C HIS A 9 -7.12 16.39 1.31
N LEU A 10 -7.93 15.40 0.89
CA LEU A 10 -8.67 14.55 1.81
C LEU A 10 -7.73 13.77 2.74
N ALA A 11 -6.69 13.15 2.19
CA ALA A 11 -5.73 12.37 2.96
C ALA A 11 -4.92 13.23 3.95
N SER A 12 -4.58 14.45 3.56
CA SER A 12 -3.91 15.42 4.43
C SER A 12 -4.81 15.87 5.58
N TRP A 13 -6.06 16.23 5.27
CA TRP A 13 -7.07 16.60 6.28
C TRP A 13 -7.32 15.45 7.28
N ALA A 14 -7.41 14.21 6.78
CA ALA A 14 -7.57 13.01 7.60
C ALA A 14 -6.34 12.64 8.44
N GLY A 15 -5.21 13.33 8.27
CA GLY A 15 -3.96 13.01 8.95
C GLY A 15 -3.36 11.66 8.51
N ARG A 16 -3.61 11.24 7.27
CA ARG A 16 -3.10 9.98 6.72
C ARG A 16 -1.91 10.14 5.78
N CYS A 17 -1.46 11.38 5.55
CA CYS A 17 -0.22 11.62 4.82
C CYS A 17 1.00 11.43 5.74
N PRO A 18 2.08 10.83 5.23
CA PRO A 18 3.34 10.79 5.97
C PRO A 18 3.86 12.23 6.19
N GLY A 19 4.30 12.53 7.40
CA GLY A 19 4.95 13.80 7.69
C GLY A 19 6.24 13.93 6.88
N ASN A 20 6.42 15.07 6.21
CA ASN A 20 7.64 15.39 5.48
C ASN A 20 8.46 16.42 6.25
N ASN A 21 9.04 15.99 7.37
CA ASN A 21 9.85 16.86 8.21
C ASN A 21 11.34 16.64 7.88
N ILE A 22 11.83 17.38 6.89
CA ILE A 22 13.24 17.37 6.47
C ILE A 22 13.81 18.77 6.70
N THR A 23 14.86 18.87 7.49
CA THR A 23 15.56 20.14 7.77
C THR A 23 17.07 19.92 7.56
N GLY A 24 17.68 20.73 6.71
CA GLY A 24 19.11 20.66 6.39
C GLY A 24 19.53 19.26 5.87
N GLY A 25 18.69 18.64 5.01
CA GLY A 25 18.96 17.30 4.47
C GLY A 25 18.72 16.14 5.47
N LYS A 26 18.41 16.42 6.73
CA LYS A 26 18.17 15.39 7.76
C LYS A 26 16.66 15.17 7.95
N ARG A 27 16.22 13.92 7.81
CA ARG A 27 14.84 13.51 8.08
C ARG A 27 14.63 13.41 9.59
N ARG A 28 13.78 14.28 10.16
CA ARG A 28 13.46 14.31 11.59
C ARG A 28 12.33 13.37 11.97
N SER A 29 11.19 13.45 11.31
CA SER A 29 10.02 12.62 11.62
C SER A 29 9.19 12.33 10.37
N GLY A 30 8.71 11.08 10.25
CA GLY A 30 7.73 10.67 9.25
C GLY A 30 6.36 10.37 9.87
N LYS A 31 6.09 10.85 11.09
CA LYS A 31 4.78 10.65 11.73
C LYS A 31 3.70 11.40 10.93
N PRO A 32 2.53 10.78 10.71
CA PRO A 32 1.38 11.47 10.14
C PRO A 32 0.99 12.66 11.02
N THR A 33 0.43 13.69 10.39
CA THR A 33 -0.15 14.84 11.11
C THR A 33 -1.38 14.39 11.91
N LYS A 34 -1.74 15.17 12.94
CA LYS A 34 -3.00 14.94 13.65
C LYS A 34 -4.16 15.28 12.70
N GLY A 35 -5.03 14.33 12.45
CA GLY A 35 -6.25 14.48 11.67
C GLY A 35 -7.47 14.06 12.45
N ASN A 36 -8.55 13.71 11.76
CA ASN A 36 -9.75 13.18 12.38
C ASN A 36 -9.47 11.80 13.00
N ARG A 37 -9.55 11.70 14.33
CA ARG A 37 -9.27 10.48 15.09
C ARG A 37 -10.20 9.33 14.70
N TRP A 38 -11.51 9.60 14.61
CA TRP A 38 -12.51 8.59 14.29
C TRP A 38 -12.26 7.95 12.92
N LEU A 39 -12.03 8.80 11.91
CA LEU A 39 -11.68 8.33 10.58
C LEU A 39 -10.36 7.56 10.57
N ALA A 40 -9.39 8.00 11.36
CA ALA A 40 -8.11 7.33 11.51
C ALA A 40 -8.24 5.91 12.08
N ASP A 41 -9.08 5.74 13.10
CA ASP A 41 -9.32 4.45 13.74
C ASP A 41 -10.04 3.50 12.76
N VAL A 42 -11.14 3.97 12.14
CA VAL A 42 -11.86 3.19 11.13
C VAL A 42 -10.97 2.75 9.97
N LEU A 43 -10.17 3.65 9.40
CA LEU A 43 -9.26 3.30 8.31
C LEU A 43 -8.19 2.30 8.74
N THR A 44 -7.78 2.33 10.01
CA THR A 44 -6.83 1.35 10.54
C THR A 44 -7.48 -0.03 10.66
N GLU A 45 -8.71 -0.11 11.15
CA GLU A 45 -9.49 -1.35 11.19
C GLU A 45 -9.75 -1.91 9.80
N CYS A 46 -10.15 -1.07 8.84
CA CYS A 46 -10.31 -1.47 7.44
C CYS A 46 -9.01 -2.01 6.86
N ALA A 47 -7.86 -1.40 7.16
CA ALA A 47 -6.56 -1.88 6.71
C ALA A 47 -6.20 -3.26 7.30
N TRP A 48 -6.54 -3.51 8.56
CA TRP A 48 -6.36 -4.83 9.18
C TRP A 48 -7.32 -5.87 8.60
N ALA A 49 -8.56 -5.50 8.30
CA ALA A 49 -9.50 -6.38 7.61
C ALA A 49 -9.02 -6.72 6.20
N ALA A 50 -8.58 -5.73 5.43
CA ALA A 50 -7.99 -5.91 4.11
C ALA A 50 -6.76 -6.84 4.12
N ALA A 51 -5.91 -6.74 5.16
CA ALA A 51 -4.75 -7.61 5.31
C ALA A 51 -5.09 -9.10 5.47
N ARG A 52 -6.32 -9.42 5.90
CA ARG A 52 -6.83 -10.79 6.07
C ARG A 52 -7.57 -11.30 4.84
N SER A 53 -7.93 -10.43 3.89
CA SER A 53 -8.57 -10.83 2.64
C SER A 53 -7.58 -11.62 1.79
N ARG A 54 -8.10 -12.63 1.06
CA ARG A 54 -7.25 -13.42 0.14
C ARG A 54 -7.26 -12.80 -1.24
N ASP A 55 -6.14 -12.90 -1.93
CA ASP A 55 -5.96 -12.55 -3.34
C ASP A 55 -6.43 -11.14 -3.74
N THR A 56 -6.36 -10.18 -2.82
CA THR A 56 -6.72 -8.78 -3.06
C THR A 56 -5.49 -7.89 -3.17
N TYR A 57 -5.62 -6.81 -3.95
CA TYR A 57 -4.59 -5.78 -4.09
C TYR A 57 -4.16 -5.18 -2.73
N LEU A 58 -5.13 -4.84 -1.87
CA LEU A 58 -4.86 -4.22 -0.58
C LEU A 58 -4.14 -5.17 0.39
N ALA A 59 -4.47 -6.47 0.36
CA ALA A 59 -3.74 -7.48 1.13
C ALA A 59 -2.29 -7.61 0.64
N ALA A 60 -2.09 -7.70 -0.67
CA ALA A 60 -0.76 -7.75 -1.26
C ALA A 60 0.07 -6.50 -0.92
N GLN A 61 -0.55 -5.31 -0.98
CA GLN A 61 0.08 -4.05 -0.56
C GLN A 61 0.49 -4.09 0.91
N PHE A 62 -0.43 -4.53 1.79
CA PHE A 62 -0.16 -4.62 3.23
C PHE A 62 1.06 -5.50 3.52
N TRP A 63 1.07 -6.73 3.04
CA TRP A 63 2.13 -7.67 3.34
C TRP A 63 3.47 -7.28 2.71
N ARG A 64 3.44 -6.70 1.52
CA ARG A 64 4.64 -6.12 0.88
C ARG A 64 5.25 -4.99 1.72
N LEU A 65 4.43 -4.09 2.25
CA LEU A 65 4.87 -2.99 3.10
C LEU A 65 5.29 -3.49 4.50
N ALA A 66 4.54 -4.42 5.09
CA ALA A 66 4.79 -4.95 6.43
C ALA A 66 6.18 -5.58 6.57
N ARG A 67 6.67 -6.25 5.52
CA ARG A 67 8.03 -6.81 5.48
C ARG A 67 9.12 -5.75 5.56
N ARG A 68 8.87 -4.53 5.09
CA ARG A 68 9.85 -3.45 5.02
C ARG A 68 9.76 -2.47 6.17
N ILE A 69 8.56 -2.08 6.57
CA ILE A 69 8.33 -0.98 7.54
C ILE A 69 7.57 -1.41 8.79
N GLY A 70 7.22 -2.70 8.88
CA GLY A 70 6.46 -3.26 9.99
C GLY A 70 4.94 -3.11 9.83
N LYS A 71 4.18 -3.98 10.51
CA LYS A 71 2.72 -4.11 10.36
C LYS A 71 1.95 -2.82 10.70
N LYS A 72 2.32 -2.13 11.81
CA LYS A 72 1.62 -0.90 12.24
C LYS A 72 1.73 0.22 11.20
N LYS A 73 2.91 0.44 10.64
CA LYS A 73 3.12 1.44 9.57
C LYS A 73 2.48 1.02 8.25
N ALA A 74 2.48 -0.28 7.94
CA ALA A 74 1.78 -0.83 6.77
C ALA A 74 0.27 -0.58 6.86
N ALA A 75 -0.36 -0.78 8.03
CA ALA A 75 -1.77 -0.50 8.24
C ALA A 75 -2.10 0.99 7.97
N ILE A 76 -1.26 1.92 8.43
CA ILE A 76 -1.44 3.35 8.16
C ILE A 76 -1.35 3.63 6.64
N ALA A 77 -0.38 3.04 5.96
CA ALA A 77 -0.19 3.23 4.52
C ALA A 77 -1.34 2.63 3.69
N VAL A 78 -1.86 1.46 4.07
CA VAL A 78 -3.03 0.85 3.43
C VAL A 78 -4.30 1.66 3.73
N GLY A 79 -4.47 2.15 4.95
CA GLY A 79 -5.55 3.07 5.29
C GLY A 79 -5.53 4.36 4.47
N HIS A 80 -4.34 4.91 4.17
CA HIS A 80 -4.20 6.00 3.20
C HIS A 80 -4.69 5.59 1.80
N SER A 81 -4.28 4.42 1.32
CA SER A 81 -4.71 3.92 0.00
C SER A 81 -6.22 3.72 -0.08
N ILE A 82 -6.84 3.18 0.98
CA ILE A 82 -8.30 3.03 1.07
C ILE A 82 -8.98 4.39 0.95
N LEU A 83 -8.50 5.40 1.68
CA LEU A 83 -9.07 6.74 1.65
C LEU A 83 -8.95 7.40 0.26
N VAL A 84 -7.81 7.22 -0.41
CA VAL A 84 -7.59 7.69 -1.78
C VAL A 84 -8.54 7.01 -2.75
N ILE A 85 -8.73 5.69 -2.63
CA ILE A 85 -9.69 4.93 -3.44
C ILE A 85 -11.10 5.48 -3.20
N CYS A 86 -11.52 5.64 -1.95
CA CYS A 86 -12.83 6.22 -1.61
C CYS A 86 -13.04 7.60 -2.26
N TRP A 87 -12.01 8.44 -2.28
CA TRP A 87 -12.11 9.75 -2.93
C TRP A 87 -12.40 9.61 -4.43
N TYR A 88 -11.65 8.75 -5.15
CA TYR A 88 -11.86 8.52 -6.58
C TYR A 88 -13.22 7.91 -6.90
N LEU A 89 -13.73 6.99 -6.07
CA LEU A 89 -15.04 6.39 -6.25
C LEU A 89 -16.16 7.43 -6.10
N LEU A 90 -16.03 8.32 -5.11
CA LEU A 90 -17.02 9.36 -4.84
C LEU A 90 -16.95 10.54 -5.82
N ASP A 91 -15.77 10.83 -6.37
CA ASP A 91 -15.59 11.93 -7.32
C ASP A 91 -15.90 11.51 -8.76
N GLY A 92 -15.55 10.28 -9.12
CA GLY A 92 -15.68 9.74 -10.46
C GLY A 92 -16.98 8.97 -10.72
N ASP A 93 -17.84 8.79 -9.70
CA ASP A 93 -19.07 7.97 -9.78
C ASP A 93 -18.83 6.61 -10.46
N CYS A 94 -17.77 5.92 -10.02
CA CYS A 94 -17.34 4.65 -10.59
C CYS A 94 -17.25 3.57 -9.53
N ASP A 95 -17.33 2.30 -9.94
CA ASP A 95 -17.22 1.14 -9.05
C ASP A 95 -15.77 0.76 -8.76
N TYR A 96 -15.55 0.12 -7.61
CA TYR A 96 -14.25 -0.43 -7.25
C TYR A 96 -13.99 -1.74 -7.98
N HIS A 97 -12.87 -1.80 -8.69
CA HIS A 97 -12.35 -3.03 -9.27
C HIS A 97 -11.03 -3.40 -8.58
N ASP A 98 -11.00 -4.58 -7.95
CA ASP A 98 -9.78 -5.06 -7.30
C ASP A 98 -8.73 -5.47 -8.34
N LEU A 99 -7.50 -5.01 -8.17
CA LEU A 99 -6.40 -5.27 -9.09
C LEU A 99 -5.77 -6.67 -8.90
N GLY A 100 -6.21 -7.41 -7.88
CA GLY A 100 -5.75 -8.75 -7.56
C GLY A 100 -4.47 -8.78 -6.69
N GLY A 101 -4.28 -9.92 -6.02
CA GLY A 101 -3.15 -10.12 -5.12
C GLY A 101 -1.79 -10.21 -5.83
N ASP A 102 -1.80 -10.55 -7.10
CA ASP A 102 -0.62 -10.67 -7.95
C ASP A 102 -0.19 -9.36 -8.65
N PHE A 103 -0.92 -8.27 -8.44
CA PHE A 103 -0.68 -6.97 -9.08
C PHE A 103 0.80 -6.54 -9.01
N PHE A 104 1.43 -6.64 -7.84
CA PHE A 104 2.82 -6.22 -7.66
C PHE A 104 3.82 -7.15 -8.32
N ILE A 105 3.46 -8.42 -8.51
CA ILE A 105 4.27 -9.40 -9.24
C ILE A 105 4.21 -9.10 -10.73
N ARG A 106 2.99 -8.91 -11.27
CA ARG A 106 2.78 -8.58 -12.69
C ARG A 106 3.42 -7.25 -13.09
N ARG A 107 3.32 -6.24 -12.20
CA ARG A 107 3.88 -4.90 -12.44
C ARG A 107 5.39 -4.88 -12.60
N ASP A 108 6.11 -5.79 -11.93
CA ASP A 108 7.58 -5.88 -11.96
C ASP A 108 7.97 -7.38 -12.03
N SER A 109 7.58 -8.01 -13.14
CA SER A 109 7.74 -9.44 -13.35
C SER A 109 9.20 -9.88 -13.40
N ASP A 110 10.08 -9.07 -13.98
CA ASP A 110 11.51 -9.37 -14.06
C ASP A 110 12.15 -9.42 -12.67
N ARG A 111 11.83 -8.45 -11.84
CA ARG A 111 12.33 -8.42 -10.47
C ARG A 111 11.76 -9.54 -9.61
N ALA A 112 10.49 -9.91 -9.83
CA ALA A 112 9.87 -11.04 -9.16
C ALA A 112 10.57 -12.35 -9.56
N ARG A 113 10.83 -12.55 -10.86
CA ARG A 113 11.56 -13.68 -11.41
C ARG A 113 12.97 -13.80 -10.83
N GLN A 114 13.74 -12.69 -10.85
CA GLN A 114 15.11 -12.67 -10.31
C GLN A 114 15.14 -13.04 -8.82
N ARG A 115 14.17 -12.56 -8.03
CA ARG A 115 14.07 -12.91 -6.60
C ARG A 115 13.76 -14.38 -6.38
N ALA A 116 12.84 -14.94 -7.17
CA ALA A 116 12.48 -16.36 -7.08
C ALA A 116 13.68 -17.25 -7.42
N VAL A 117 14.42 -16.93 -8.49
CA VAL A 117 15.65 -17.63 -8.87
C VAL A 117 16.69 -17.54 -7.76
N ALA A 118 16.96 -16.35 -7.25
CA ALA A 118 17.94 -16.16 -6.18
C ALA A 118 17.58 -16.94 -4.90
N GLN A 119 16.29 -17.03 -4.55
CA GLN A 119 15.84 -17.82 -3.42
C GLN A 119 16.11 -19.32 -3.60
N LEU A 120 15.82 -19.86 -4.79
CA LEU A 120 16.07 -21.26 -5.09
C LEU A 120 17.57 -21.56 -5.13
N GLN A 121 18.38 -20.68 -5.71
CA GLN A 121 19.84 -20.81 -5.72
C GLN A 121 20.44 -20.79 -4.31
N ALA A 122 19.92 -19.92 -3.43
CA ALA A 122 20.33 -19.88 -2.02
C ALA A 122 20.03 -21.17 -1.24
N LEU A 123 19.01 -21.94 -1.70
CA LEU A 123 18.67 -23.26 -1.17
C LEU A 123 19.49 -24.39 -1.82
N GLY A 124 20.46 -24.07 -2.69
CA GLY A 124 21.34 -25.07 -3.34
C GLY A 124 20.80 -25.65 -4.63
N TYR A 125 19.71 -25.12 -5.21
CA TYR A 125 19.16 -25.59 -6.47
C TYR A 125 19.77 -24.87 -7.67
N GLN A 126 20.03 -25.63 -8.73
CA GLN A 126 20.33 -25.08 -10.05
C GLN A 126 19.01 -24.78 -10.77
N VAL A 127 18.81 -23.52 -11.20
CA VAL A 127 17.52 -23.06 -11.75
C VAL A 127 17.69 -22.74 -13.22
N SER A 128 16.93 -23.44 -14.09
CA SER A 128 16.73 -23.09 -15.48
C SER A 128 15.28 -22.65 -15.71
N LEU A 129 15.07 -21.56 -16.43
CA LEU A 129 13.74 -21.03 -16.73
C LEU A 129 13.41 -21.25 -18.19
N GLN A 130 12.22 -21.82 -18.45
CA GLN A 130 11.64 -21.90 -19.77
C GLN A 130 10.34 -21.08 -19.79
N PRO A 131 10.10 -20.26 -20.83
CA PRO A 131 8.82 -19.58 -20.98
C PRO A 131 7.70 -20.61 -21.06
N ALA A 132 6.60 -20.37 -20.35
CA ALA A 132 5.38 -21.15 -20.55
C ALA A 132 4.83 -20.82 -21.95
N ALA A 133 4.45 -21.85 -22.66
CA ALA A 133 3.82 -21.70 -23.98
C ALA A 133 2.45 -21.01 -23.88
#